data_7cef2074b0e58c7aa9eb54bf09d27ab1
#
_entry.id   7cef2074b0e58c7aa9eb54bf09d27ab1
#
_cell.length_a   1.000
_cell.length_b   1.000
_cell.length_c   1.000
_cell.angle_alpha   90.00
_cell.angle_beta   90.00
_cell.angle_gamma   90.00
#
_symmetry.space_group_name_H-M   'P 1'
#
loop_
_entity.id
_entity.type
_entity.pdbx_description
1 polymer ?
#
loop_
_entity_poly.entity_id
_entity_poly.type
_entity_poly.pdbx_seq_one_letter_code
_entity_poly.pdbx_strand_id
1 'polypeptide(L)'
;MNLPKISVITVVRNDVAHIEQTMLSVLGQTYGNVEYIVIDGGSTDGTVDIIKKYADKLAYWVSEPDGGIYPAMNKGLQHATGEWVNFMNSGDSFADENVLEEVFGGKYSLESKHVIGGHTHKIFADHIEEMYALDGPAIYCELPFCHQSTFVRFRPENPWRFNNYSFRIAADYALLYEIAEKYGTDSFFVVDRFISNYRMEESMTFSNLRKAKKEYLKIQSAHINFRWIKEVIKFIFK
;
A
#
# COMPACT_ATOMS: atom_id res chain seq x y z
N MET A 1 9.61 13.13 -21.29
CA MET A 1 9.45 13.31 -19.83
C MET A 1 10.13 12.14 -19.17
N ASN A 2 10.86 12.37 -18.08
CA ASN A 2 11.44 11.24 -17.32
C ASN A 2 10.31 10.63 -16.50
N LEU A 3 9.95 9.39 -16.79
CA LEU A 3 8.89 8.68 -16.05
C LEU A 3 9.37 8.39 -14.62
N PRO A 4 8.53 8.57 -13.57
CA PRO A 4 8.94 8.39 -12.19
C PRO A 4 9.34 6.93 -11.89
N LYS A 5 10.32 6.72 -11.04
CA LYS A 5 10.68 5.39 -10.55
C LYS A 5 9.69 4.94 -9.47
N ILE A 6 9.21 3.72 -9.57
CA ILE A 6 8.26 3.14 -8.64
C ILE A 6 8.95 2.03 -7.84
N SER A 7 8.98 2.17 -6.51
CA SER A 7 9.39 1.09 -5.61
C SER A 7 8.17 0.25 -5.22
N VAL A 8 8.14 -1.00 -5.63
CA VAL A 8 7.16 -1.96 -5.13
C VAL A 8 7.82 -2.81 -4.06
N ILE A 9 7.19 -2.90 -2.89
CA ILE A 9 7.71 -3.63 -1.74
C ILE A 9 6.74 -4.76 -1.40
N THR A 10 7.24 -6.00 -1.40
CA THR A 10 6.52 -7.17 -0.90
C THR A 10 7.09 -7.58 0.44
N VAL A 11 6.21 -7.74 1.43
CA VAL A 11 6.55 -8.39 2.70
C VAL A 11 5.88 -9.75 2.76
N VAL A 12 6.59 -10.75 3.26
CA VAL A 12 6.12 -12.14 3.31
C VAL A 12 6.65 -12.85 4.54
N ARG A 13 5.87 -13.80 5.08
CA ARG A 13 6.32 -14.77 6.06
C ARG A 13 5.49 -16.04 5.97
N ASN A 14 6.14 -17.17 5.64
CA ASN A 14 5.51 -18.48 5.52
C ASN A 14 4.28 -18.49 4.61
N ASP A 15 4.46 -18.09 3.36
CA ASP A 15 3.41 -18.06 2.35
C ASP A 15 3.90 -18.60 1.01
N VAL A 16 4.41 -19.85 1.04
CA VAL A 16 4.89 -20.56 -0.15
C VAL A 16 3.82 -20.72 -1.23
N ALA A 17 2.55 -20.74 -0.82
CA ALA A 17 1.42 -20.95 -1.73
C ALA A 17 1.16 -19.75 -2.66
N HIS A 18 1.47 -18.52 -2.23
CA HIS A 18 1.01 -17.31 -2.94
C HIS A 18 2.13 -16.37 -3.36
N ILE A 19 3.28 -16.42 -2.70
CA ILE A 19 4.38 -15.47 -2.97
C ILE A 19 4.78 -15.42 -4.45
N GLU A 20 4.79 -16.56 -5.17
CA GLU A 20 5.18 -16.60 -6.57
C GLU A 20 4.19 -15.79 -7.45
N GLN A 21 2.89 -15.93 -7.20
CA GLN A 21 1.86 -15.15 -7.91
C GLN A 21 2.03 -13.63 -7.68
N THR A 22 2.26 -13.22 -6.43
CA THR A 22 2.55 -11.82 -6.11
C THR A 22 3.77 -11.32 -6.87
N MET A 23 4.89 -12.04 -6.80
CA MET A 23 6.13 -11.66 -7.49
C MET A 23 5.93 -11.53 -9.00
N LEU A 24 5.25 -12.48 -9.61
CA LEU A 24 4.98 -12.45 -11.05
C LEU A 24 4.08 -11.29 -11.46
N SER A 25 3.11 -10.89 -10.62
CA SER A 25 2.26 -9.72 -10.88
C SER A 25 3.03 -8.40 -10.90
N VAL A 26 4.09 -8.30 -10.10
CA VAL A 26 4.98 -7.12 -10.07
C VAL A 26 5.98 -7.16 -11.22
N LEU A 27 6.65 -8.30 -11.42
CA LEU A 27 7.66 -8.47 -12.47
C LEU A 27 7.06 -8.45 -13.89
N GLY A 28 5.77 -8.73 -14.02
CA GLY A 28 5.04 -8.72 -15.28
C GLY A 28 4.48 -7.34 -15.67
N GLN A 29 4.67 -6.30 -14.86
CA GLN A 29 4.18 -4.95 -15.21
C GLN A 29 4.87 -4.43 -16.47
N THR A 30 4.07 -3.85 -17.37
CA THR A 30 4.57 -3.26 -18.63
C THR A 30 5.36 -1.97 -18.45
N TYR A 31 5.21 -1.31 -17.32
CA TYR A 31 5.94 -0.12 -16.93
C TYR A 31 7.42 -0.42 -16.63
N GLY A 32 8.34 0.20 -17.39
CA GLY A 32 9.74 -0.18 -17.36
C GLY A 32 10.58 0.38 -16.20
N ASN A 33 10.08 1.36 -15.41
CA ASN A 33 10.87 2.01 -14.36
C ASN A 33 10.44 1.59 -12.95
N VAL A 34 10.51 0.28 -12.69
CA VAL A 34 10.14 -0.35 -11.40
C VAL A 34 11.38 -0.88 -10.70
N GLU A 35 11.51 -0.62 -9.42
CA GLU A 35 12.40 -1.39 -8.53
C GLU A 35 11.56 -2.29 -7.62
N TYR A 36 11.90 -3.56 -7.56
CA TYR A 36 11.17 -4.53 -6.77
C TYR A 36 12.00 -5.00 -5.58
N ILE A 37 11.42 -4.84 -4.38
CA ILE A 37 12.05 -5.14 -3.10
C ILE A 37 11.22 -6.21 -2.38
N VAL A 38 11.86 -7.27 -1.88
CA VAL A 38 11.20 -8.35 -1.13
C VAL A 38 11.81 -8.51 0.25
N ILE A 39 10.99 -8.44 1.27
CA ILE A 39 11.38 -8.62 2.68
C ILE A 39 10.67 -9.86 3.22
N ASP A 40 11.45 -10.91 3.47
CA ASP A 40 10.98 -12.14 4.08
C ASP A 40 11.27 -12.16 5.58
N GLY A 41 10.26 -12.43 6.40
CA GLY A 41 10.30 -12.44 7.86
C GLY A 41 10.91 -13.72 8.47
N GLY A 42 11.82 -14.38 7.77
CA GLY A 42 12.46 -15.64 8.21
C GLY A 42 11.55 -16.85 7.99
N SER A 43 11.03 -17.01 6.79
CA SER A 43 10.18 -18.15 6.41
C SER A 43 10.93 -19.48 6.43
N THR A 44 10.19 -20.56 6.75
CA THR A 44 10.70 -21.93 6.88
C THR A 44 9.91 -22.97 6.06
N ASP A 45 8.93 -22.51 5.28
CA ASP A 45 7.98 -23.36 4.53
C ASP A 45 8.33 -23.57 3.05
N GLY A 46 9.46 -23.00 2.57
CA GLY A 46 9.87 -23.02 1.17
C GLY A 46 9.67 -21.67 0.45
N THR A 47 9.07 -20.67 1.08
CA THR A 47 8.91 -19.31 0.55
C THR A 47 10.22 -18.73 0.04
N VAL A 48 11.32 -18.88 0.81
CA VAL A 48 12.66 -18.37 0.46
C VAL A 48 13.20 -18.98 -0.83
N ASP A 49 12.90 -20.26 -1.08
CA ASP A 49 13.38 -20.93 -2.30
C ASP A 49 12.67 -20.39 -3.55
N ILE A 50 11.42 -19.95 -3.42
CA ILE A 50 10.70 -19.26 -4.49
C ILE A 50 11.32 -17.88 -4.73
N ILE A 51 11.59 -17.09 -3.67
CA ILE A 51 12.23 -15.77 -3.79
C ILE A 51 13.57 -15.89 -4.53
N LYS A 52 14.39 -16.87 -4.18
CA LYS A 52 15.69 -17.12 -4.83
C LYS A 52 15.60 -17.38 -6.34
N LYS A 53 14.52 -17.99 -6.84
CA LYS A 53 14.32 -18.22 -8.29
C LYS A 53 14.27 -16.90 -9.09
N TYR A 54 13.90 -15.80 -8.45
CA TYR A 54 13.73 -14.49 -9.08
C TYR A 54 14.72 -13.45 -8.56
N ALA A 55 15.72 -13.87 -7.76
CA ALA A 55 16.63 -12.95 -7.08
C ALA A 55 17.40 -12.00 -8.02
N ASP A 56 17.69 -12.44 -9.24
CA ASP A 56 18.34 -11.67 -10.29
C ASP A 56 17.48 -10.51 -10.83
N LYS A 57 16.18 -10.55 -10.60
CA LYS A 57 15.21 -9.53 -11.01
C LYS A 57 14.81 -8.58 -9.87
N LEU A 58 15.31 -8.82 -8.66
CA LEU A 58 15.00 -8.00 -7.48
C LEU A 58 16.08 -6.94 -7.28
N ALA A 59 15.66 -5.71 -7.00
CA ALA A 59 16.59 -4.64 -6.63
C ALA A 59 17.22 -4.91 -5.25
N TYR A 60 16.43 -5.51 -4.35
CA TYR A 60 16.89 -5.96 -3.03
C TYR A 60 15.98 -7.05 -2.50
N TRP A 61 16.56 -7.99 -1.76
CA TRP A 61 15.78 -8.91 -0.94
C TRP A 61 16.59 -9.39 0.27
N VAL A 62 15.88 -9.76 1.33
CA VAL A 62 16.47 -10.32 2.55
C VAL A 62 15.48 -11.30 3.19
N SER A 63 16.02 -12.34 3.82
CA SER A 63 15.26 -13.28 4.66
C SER A 63 15.87 -13.29 6.05
N GLU A 64 15.15 -12.71 7.01
CA GLU A 64 15.56 -12.69 8.42
C GLU A 64 14.34 -12.41 9.30
N PRO A 65 14.32 -12.85 10.57
CA PRO A 65 13.23 -12.55 11.49
C PRO A 65 12.95 -11.05 11.58
N ASP A 66 11.67 -10.70 11.56
CA ASP A 66 11.18 -9.33 11.74
C ASP A 66 10.24 -9.21 12.97
N GLY A 67 9.82 -8.00 13.28
CA GLY A 67 8.88 -7.71 14.37
C GLY A 67 7.41 -7.66 13.93
N GLY A 68 7.08 -8.10 12.69
CA GLY A 68 5.74 -8.08 12.11
C GLY A 68 5.69 -7.26 10.80
N ILE A 69 4.48 -7.11 10.25
CA ILE A 69 4.26 -6.55 8.90
C ILE A 69 4.83 -5.14 8.72
N TYR A 70 4.52 -4.19 9.62
CA TYR A 70 5.01 -2.82 9.50
C TYR A 70 6.52 -2.65 9.75
N PRO A 71 7.15 -3.36 10.70
CA PRO A 71 8.61 -3.46 10.77
C PRO A 71 9.24 -3.95 9.47
N ALA A 72 8.68 -4.99 8.84
CA ALA A 72 9.14 -5.48 7.54
C ALA A 72 8.94 -4.45 6.42
N MET A 73 7.78 -3.78 6.35
CA MET A 73 7.54 -2.69 5.41
C MET A 73 8.53 -1.54 5.62
N ASN A 74 8.79 -1.13 6.87
CA ASN A 74 9.78 -0.10 7.20
C ASN A 74 11.20 -0.52 6.81
N LYS A 75 11.54 -1.81 6.89
CA LYS A 75 12.81 -2.34 6.38
C LYS A 75 12.90 -2.19 4.86
N GLY A 76 11.84 -2.55 4.13
CA GLY A 76 11.77 -2.36 2.68
C GLY A 76 11.96 -0.90 2.26
N LEU A 77 11.37 0.05 2.99
CA LEU A 77 11.52 1.49 2.75
C LEU A 77 12.97 1.99 2.86
N GLN A 78 13.83 1.33 3.64
CA GLN A 78 15.24 1.72 3.74
C GLN A 78 16.03 1.46 2.44
N HIS A 79 15.50 0.61 1.58
CA HIS A 79 16.11 0.24 0.30
C HIS A 79 15.37 0.86 -0.90
N ALA A 80 14.22 1.51 -0.66
CA ALA A 80 13.45 2.17 -1.70
C ALA A 80 14.14 3.45 -2.18
N THR A 81 14.27 3.59 -3.50
CA THR A 81 14.83 4.77 -4.17
C THR A 81 13.86 5.41 -5.15
N GLY A 82 12.68 4.84 -5.34
CA GLY A 82 11.64 5.35 -6.22
C GLY A 82 10.97 6.61 -5.68
N GLU A 83 10.40 7.38 -6.58
CA GLU A 83 9.61 8.57 -6.25
C GLU A 83 8.24 8.19 -5.63
N TRP A 84 7.75 7.02 -5.94
CA TRP A 84 6.51 6.47 -5.43
C TRP A 84 6.74 5.07 -4.87
N VAL A 85 6.07 4.78 -3.76
CA VAL A 85 6.13 3.46 -3.12
C VAL A 85 4.73 2.84 -3.10
N ASN A 86 4.66 1.57 -3.45
CA ASN A 86 3.51 0.71 -3.26
C ASN A 86 3.91 -0.51 -2.42
N PHE A 87 2.98 -0.99 -1.60
CA PHE A 87 3.11 -2.25 -0.86
C PHE A 87 2.17 -3.29 -1.44
N MET A 88 2.74 -4.26 -2.13
CA MET A 88 2.04 -5.42 -2.65
C MET A 88 2.44 -6.64 -1.82
N ASN A 89 1.74 -6.90 -0.73
CA ASN A 89 2.08 -7.99 0.19
C ASN A 89 1.86 -9.37 -0.44
N SER A 90 2.53 -10.38 0.10
CA SER A 90 2.31 -11.77 -0.36
C SER A 90 0.85 -12.17 -0.24
N GLY A 91 0.33 -12.85 -1.25
CA GLY A 91 -1.08 -13.19 -1.40
C GLY A 91 -1.89 -12.19 -2.23
N ASP A 92 -1.41 -10.95 -2.35
CA ASP A 92 -2.03 -9.89 -3.16
C ASP A 92 -1.34 -9.78 -4.53
N SER A 93 -1.98 -9.11 -5.49
CA SER A 93 -1.42 -8.90 -6.82
C SER A 93 -1.93 -7.60 -7.43
N PHE A 94 -1.18 -7.05 -8.40
CA PHE A 94 -1.77 -6.05 -9.30
C PHE A 94 -2.94 -6.66 -10.07
N ALA A 95 -3.95 -5.84 -10.39
CA ALA A 95 -5.16 -6.28 -11.08
C ALA A 95 -4.85 -6.83 -12.49
N ASP A 96 -3.88 -6.24 -13.18
CA ASP A 96 -3.33 -6.68 -14.46
C ASP A 96 -1.92 -6.12 -14.70
N GLU A 97 -1.34 -6.43 -15.86
CA GLU A 97 0.02 -6.05 -16.25
C GLU A 97 0.22 -4.57 -16.63
N ASN A 98 -0.87 -3.81 -16.84
CA ASN A 98 -0.83 -2.43 -17.30
C ASN A 98 -1.08 -1.40 -16.19
N VAL A 99 -1.26 -1.85 -14.94
CA VAL A 99 -1.59 -0.96 -13.82
C VAL A 99 -0.60 0.19 -13.71
N LEU A 100 0.69 -0.11 -13.63
CA LEU A 100 1.71 0.93 -13.44
C LEU A 100 1.86 1.84 -14.66
N GLU A 101 1.75 1.30 -15.87
CA GLU A 101 1.80 2.08 -17.11
C GLU A 101 0.62 3.06 -17.20
N GLU A 102 -0.60 2.62 -16.87
CA GLU A 102 -1.76 3.50 -16.94
C GLU A 102 -1.76 4.58 -15.85
N VAL A 103 -1.17 4.31 -14.67
CA VAL A 103 -1.05 5.30 -13.59
C VAL A 103 0.09 6.28 -13.83
N PHE A 104 1.26 5.80 -14.26
CA PHE A 104 2.51 6.58 -14.30
C PHE A 104 3.06 6.86 -15.71
N GLY A 105 2.49 6.28 -16.75
CA GLY A 105 2.93 6.45 -18.14
C GLY A 105 2.67 7.83 -18.77
N GLY A 106 2.32 8.84 -17.94
CA GLY A 106 2.20 10.25 -18.38
C GLY A 106 0.76 10.72 -18.68
N LYS A 107 -0.24 9.88 -18.42
CA LYS A 107 -1.66 10.24 -18.59
C LYS A 107 -2.13 11.32 -17.60
N TYR A 108 -1.57 11.34 -16.40
CA TYR A 108 -2.01 12.19 -15.29
C TYR A 108 -0.92 13.19 -14.88
N SER A 109 -1.33 14.40 -14.47
CA SER A 109 -0.44 15.38 -13.83
C SER A 109 -0.38 15.07 -12.34
N LEU A 110 0.75 14.49 -11.89
CA LEU A 110 0.93 14.01 -10.53
C LEU A 110 1.84 14.91 -9.67
N GLU A 111 2.35 16.01 -10.20
CA GLU A 111 3.38 16.84 -9.56
C GLU A 111 3.01 17.33 -8.14
N SER A 112 1.75 17.74 -7.95
CA SER A 112 1.22 18.22 -6.66
C SER A 112 0.62 17.11 -5.79
N LYS A 113 0.67 15.85 -6.24
CA LYS A 113 0.04 14.72 -5.55
C LYS A 113 1.03 14.03 -4.62
N HIS A 114 0.52 13.59 -3.46
CA HIS A 114 1.28 12.87 -2.44
C HIS A 114 0.76 11.45 -2.23
N VAL A 115 -0.50 11.21 -2.57
CA VAL A 115 -1.12 9.89 -2.51
C VAL A 115 -1.92 9.67 -3.79
N ILE A 116 -1.76 8.50 -4.39
CA ILE A 116 -2.59 8.01 -5.49
C ILE A 116 -3.28 6.75 -4.99
N GLY A 117 -4.57 6.69 -5.13
CA GLY A 117 -5.37 5.50 -4.81
C GLY A 117 -6.24 5.07 -5.97
N GLY A 118 -6.64 3.82 -5.99
CA GLY A 118 -7.60 3.28 -6.94
C GLY A 118 -8.43 2.16 -6.34
N HIS A 119 -9.24 1.53 -7.17
CA HIS A 119 -10.18 0.49 -6.77
C HIS A 119 -9.45 -0.82 -6.45
N THR A 120 -10.10 -1.68 -5.69
CA THR A 120 -9.56 -2.97 -5.25
C THR A 120 -10.59 -4.07 -5.49
N HIS A 121 -10.17 -5.18 -6.08
CA HIS A 121 -10.93 -6.42 -6.03
C HIS A 121 -10.62 -7.13 -4.70
N LYS A 122 -11.61 -7.37 -3.88
CA LYS A 122 -11.50 -8.24 -2.70
C LYS A 122 -11.77 -9.67 -3.12
N ILE A 123 -10.77 -10.51 -3.00
CA ILE A 123 -10.83 -11.92 -3.43
C ILE A 123 -11.17 -12.79 -2.23
N PHE A 124 -12.33 -13.39 -2.24
CA PHE A 124 -12.76 -14.44 -1.31
C PHE A 124 -12.63 -15.81 -1.96
N ALA A 125 -12.78 -16.88 -1.19
CA ALA A 125 -12.68 -18.25 -1.71
C ALA A 125 -13.72 -18.58 -2.79
N ASP A 126 -14.91 -17.96 -2.71
CA ASP A 126 -16.09 -18.28 -3.50
C ASP A 126 -16.61 -17.14 -4.38
N HIS A 127 -16.14 -15.90 -4.15
CA HIS A 127 -16.57 -14.73 -4.92
C HIS A 127 -15.55 -13.58 -4.89
N ILE A 128 -15.84 -12.57 -5.71
CA ILE A 128 -15.06 -11.30 -5.76
C ILE A 128 -16.02 -10.16 -5.44
N GLU A 129 -15.58 -9.25 -4.56
CA GLU A 129 -16.23 -7.98 -4.31
C GLU A 129 -15.41 -6.82 -4.88
N GLU A 130 -16.07 -5.84 -5.45
CA GLU A 130 -15.44 -4.59 -5.87
C GLU A 130 -15.48 -3.57 -4.74
N MET A 131 -14.31 -3.02 -4.39
CA MET A 131 -14.19 -1.89 -3.48
C MET A 131 -13.71 -0.66 -4.26
N TYR A 132 -14.59 0.32 -4.36
CA TYR A 132 -14.29 1.57 -5.04
C TYR A 132 -13.54 2.52 -4.09
N ALA A 133 -12.51 3.16 -4.63
CA ALA A 133 -11.77 4.19 -3.93
C ALA A 133 -12.65 5.41 -3.65
N LEU A 134 -12.46 6.03 -2.49
CA LEU A 134 -13.16 7.25 -2.10
C LEU A 134 -12.26 8.47 -2.31
N ASP A 135 -12.87 9.63 -2.41
CA ASP A 135 -12.16 10.93 -2.50
C ASP A 135 -11.29 11.19 -1.25
N GLY A 136 -10.23 12.00 -1.41
CA GLY A 136 -9.31 12.34 -0.33
C GLY A 136 -9.94 12.76 1.01
N PRO A 137 -11.03 13.58 1.05
CA PRO A 137 -11.72 13.93 2.29
C PRO A 137 -12.26 12.77 3.11
N ALA A 138 -12.51 11.59 2.49
CA ALA A 138 -12.96 10.40 3.20
C ALA A 138 -11.97 9.94 4.29
N ILE A 139 -10.66 10.28 4.16
CA ILE A 139 -9.61 9.92 5.13
C ILE A 139 -9.96 10.34 6.56
N TYR A 140 -10.75 11.39 6.73
CA TYR A 140 -11.17 11.85 8.04
C TYR A 140 -12.25 10.99 8.70
N CYS A 141 -12.91 10.14 7.93
CA CYS A 141 -13.99 9.25 8.39
C CYS A 141 -13.61 7.77 8.30
N GLU A 142 -12.90 7.39 7.24
CA GLU A 142 -12.53 6.01 6.96
C GLU A 142 -11.31 5.93 6.05
N LEU A 143 -10.74 4.72 5.88
CA LEU A 143 -9.65 4.50 4.92
C LEU A 143 -10.21 4.59 3.49
N PRO A 144 -9.77 5.56 2.68
CA PRO A 144 -10.38 5.82 1.36
C PRO A 144 -10.07 4.74 0.32
N PHE A 145 -9.00 3.96 0.51
CA PHE A 145 -8.58 2.86 -0.38
C PHE A 145 -7.68 1.87 0.34
N CYS A 146 -7.60 0.64 -0.14
CA CYS A 146 -6.67 -0.36 0.38
C CYS A 146 -5.22 0.06 0.14
N HIS A 147 -4.32 -0.32 1.06
CA HIS A 147 -2.91 0.01 0.91
C HIS A 147 -2.27 -0.65 -0.33
N GLN A 148 -2.73 -1.82 -0.77
CA GLN A 148 -2.29 -2.48 -2.00
C GLN A 148 -2.65 -1.67 -3.26
N SER A 149 -3.76 -0.92 -3.22
CA SER A 149 -4.19 -0.02 -4.29
C SER A 149 -3.70 1.42 -4.08
N THR A 150 -2.69 1.62 -3.23
CA THR A 150 -2.18 2.95 -2.85
C THR A 150 -0.73 3.12 -3.25
N PHE A 151 -0.41 4.25 -3.85
CA PHE A 151 0.95 4.72 -4.07
C PHE A 151 1.17 5.98 -3.24
N VAL A 152 2.23 6.00 -2.45
CA VAL A 152 2.58 7.16 -1.61
C VAL A 152 3.87 7.76 -2.14
N ARG A 153 3.87 9.09 -2.35
CA ARG A 153 5.08 9.79 -2.77
C ARG A 153 6.17 9.62 -1.71
N PHE A 154 7.33 9.20 -2.16
CA PHE A 154 8.48 8.90 -1.31
C PHE A 154 9.66 9.77 -1.69
N ARG A 155 10.41 10.20 -0.69
CA ARG A 155 11.65 10.95 -0.85
C ARG A 155 12.71 10.34 0.05
N PRO A 156 13.71 9.65 -0.47
CA PRO A 156 14.76 8.99 0.32
C PRO A 156 15.46 9.93 1.30
N GLU A 157 15.60 11.22 0.94
CA GLU A 157 16.21 12.26 1.79
C GLU A 157 15.31 12.71 2.98
N ASN A 158 14.01 12.41 2.90
CA ASN A 158 13.05 12.69 3.98
C ASN A 158 11.96 11.60 4.02
N PRO A 159 12.35 10.35 4.37
CA PRO A 159 11.45 9.21 4.29
C PRO A 159 10.39 9.26 5.39
N TRP A 160 9.14 9.02 5.00
CA TRP A 160 8.11 8.65 5.97
C TRP A 160 8.25 7.18 6.37
N ARG A 161 7.66 6.81 7.51
CA ARG A 161 7.66 5.44 8.03
C ARG A 161 6.34 5.11 8.70
N PHE A 162 5.98 3.84 8.72
CA PHE A 162 4.84 3.39 9.52
C PHE A 162 5.14 3.51 11.01
N ASN A 163 4.18 4.07 11.75
CA ASN A 163 4.25 4.13 13.21
C ASN A 163 3.81 2.80 13.83
N ASN A 164 4.66 1.79 13.76
CA ASN A 164 4.42 0.44 14.24
C ASN A 164 4.47 0.29 15.78
N TYR A 165 4.90 1.33 16.50
CA TYR A 165 4.86 1.35 17.98
C TYR A 165 3.47 1.71 18.51
N SER A 166 2.78 2.62 17.85
CA SER A 166 1.45 3.11 18.27
C SER A 166 0.30 2.35 17.63
N PHE A 167 0.51 1.81 16.43
CA PHE A 167 -0.51 1.15 15.62
C PHE A 167 0.03 -0.17 15.05
N ARG A 168 -0.69 -1.26 15.28
CA ARG A 168 -0.30 -2.60 14.81
C ARG A 168 -1.11 -3.07 13.60
N ILE A 169 -2.27 -2.45 13.37
CA ILE A 169 -3.22 -2.83 12.32
C ILE A 169 -3.51 -1.67 11.38
N ALA A 170 -3.54 -0.44 11.90
CA ALA A 170 -3.95 0.77 11.18
C ALA A 170 -2.79 1.78 10.98
N ALA A 171 -1.53 1.33 10.90
CA ALA A 171 -0.42 2.24 10.69
C ALA A 171 -0.39 2.81 9.26
N ASP A 172 -0.97 2.12 8.29
CA ASP A 172 -1.24 2.61 6.94
C ASP A 172 -2.26 3.77 6.95
N TYR A 173 -3.37 3.60 7.68
CA TYR A 173 -4.34 4.67 7.87
C TYR A 173 -3.72 5.88 8.57
N ALA A 174 -2.93 5.66 9.63
CA ALA A 174 -2.23 6.73 10.34
C ALA A 174 -1.30 7.52 9.42
N LEU A 175 -0.54 6.83 8.55
CA LEU A 175 0.34 7.46 7.57
C LEU A 175 -0.44 8.35 6.60
N LEU A 176 -1.52 7.83 6.02
CA LEU A 176 -2.33 8.60 5.08
C LEU A 176 -3.00 9.80 5.76
N TYR A 177 -3.42 9.63 7.01
CA TYR A 177 -3.99 10.70 7.82
C TYR A 177 -2.96 11.82 8.06
N GLU A 178 -1.72 11.47 8.44
CA GLU A 178 -0.61 12.44 8.61
C GLU A 178 -0.30 13.18 7.29
N ILE A 179 -0.35 12.50 6.15
CA ILE A 179 -0.17 13.12 4.84
C ILE A 179 -1.29 14.12 4.55
N ALA A 180 -2.55 13.77 4.84
CA ALA A 180 -3.69 14.66 4.67
C ALA A 180 -3.61 15.91 5.56
N GLU A 181 -3.17 15.76 6.80
CA GLU A 181 -2.94 16.89 7.71
C GLU A 181 -1.83 17.83 7.22
N LYS A 182 -0.75 17.25 6.69
CA LYS A 182 0.42 18.01 6.25
C LYS A 182 0.21 18.71 4.91
N TYR A 183 -0.36 18.02 3.93
CA TYR A 183 -0.42 18.48 2.54
C TYR A 183 -1.84 18.81 2.06
N GLY A 184 -2.87 18.48 2.85
CA GLY A 184 -4.27 18.63 2.49
C GLY A 184 -4.80 17.44 1.67
N THR A 185 -6.12 17.28 1.70
CA THR A 185 -6.81 16.20 0.96
C THR A 185 -6.76 16.38 -0.56
N ASP A 186 -6.54 17.60 -1.06
CA ASP A 186 -6.33 17.86 -2.49
C ASP A 186 -5.03 17.25 -3.03
N SER A 187 -4.11 16.84 -2.13
CA SER A 187 -2.91 16.09 -2.48
C SER A 187 -3.15 14.61 -2.77
N PHE A 188 -4.37 14.14 -2.53
CA PHE A 188 -4.83 12.81 -2.89
C PHE A 188 -5.38 12.83 -4.32
N PHE A 189 -5.12 11.76 -5.05
CA PHE A 189 -5.62 11.57 -6.40
C PHE A 189 -6.20 10.16 -6.54
N VAL A 190 -7.44 10.07 -6.97
CA VAL A 190 -8.11 8.80 -7.23
C VAL A 190 -8.07 8.53 -8.73
N VAL A 191 -7.51 7.39 -9.10
CA VAL A 191 -7.60 6.87 -10.47
C VAL A 191 -8.82 5.97 -10.57
N ASP A 192 -9.63 6.20 -11.59
CA ASP A 192 -10.83 5.39 -11.89
C ASP A 192 -10.40 4.07 -12.56
N ARG A 193 -9.80 3.18 -11.73
CA ARG A 193 -9.32 1.88 -12.19
C ARG A 193 -9.10 0.94 -11.01
N PHE A 194 -9.25 -0.36 -11.24
CA PHE A 194 -8.80 -1.40 -10.31
C PHE A 194 -7.28 -1.52 -10.36
N ILE A 195 -6.65 -1.36 -9.20
CA ILE A 195 -5.18 -1.40 -9.02
C ILE A 195 -4.74 -2.77 -8.53
N SER A 196 -5.46 -3.34 -7.58
CA SER A 196 -5.03 -4.58 -6.93
C SER A 196 -6.16 -5.58 -6.72
N ASN A 197 -5.75 -6.84 -6.64
CA ASN A 197 -6.51 -7.96 -6.11
C ASN A 197 -6.03 -8.22 -4.67
N TYR A 198 -6.90 -8.04 -3.70
CA TYR A 198 -6.63 -8.19 -2.28
C TYR A 198 -7.25 -9.48 -1.75
N ARG A 199 -6.44 -10.41 -1.25
CA ARG A 199 -6.90 -11.68 -0.68
C ARG A 199 -7.45 -11.47 0.72
N MET A 200 -8.75 -11.75 0.91
CA MET A 200 -9.46 -11.48 2.16
C MET A 200 -9.24 -12.54 3.24
N GLU A 201 -8.98 -13.80 2.87
CA GLU A 201 -8.86 -14.92 3.81
C GLU A 201 -7.73 -14.73 4.83
N GLU A 202 -6.62 -14.10 4.42
CA GLU A 202 -5.43 -13.84 5.25
C GLU A 202 -5.36 -12.40 5.77
N SER A 203 -6.42 -11.62 5.57
CA SER A 203 -6.46 -10.22 6.00
C SER A 203 -6.33 -10.06 7.51
N MET A 204 -5.26 -9.40 7.93
CA MET A 204 -5.03 -9.06 9.34
C MET A 204 -6.12 -8.12 9.89
N THR A 205 -6.60 -7.20 9.07
CA THR A 205 -7.69 -6.28 9.42
C THR A 205 -9.00 -7.02 9.62
N PHE A 206 -9.34 -7.94 8.70
CA PHE A 206 -10.56 -8.74 8.77
C PHE A 206 -10.56 -9.65 10.02
N SER A 207 -9.44 -10.29 10.31
CA SER A 207 -9.27 -11.13 11.50
C SER A 207 -9.32 -10.35 12.83
N ASN A 208 -9.11 -9.03 12.80
CA ASN A 208 -8.96 -8.18 13.98
C ASN A 208 -9.82 -6.91 13.95
N LEU A 209 -11.02 -6.94 13.35
CA LEU A 209 -11.90 -5.78 13.13
C LEU A 209 -12.12 -4.89 14.36
N ARG A 210 -12.29 -5.48 15.56
CA ARG A 210 -12.48 -4.71 16.81
C ARG A 210 -11.23 -3.91 17.19
N LYS A 211 -10.03 -4.47 16.96
CA LYS A 211 -8.76 -3.79 17.24
C LYS A 211 -8.52 -2.70 16.19
N ALA A 212 -8.76 -3.00 14.92
CA ALA A 212 -8.66 -2.03 13.84
C ALA A 212 -9.56 -0.82 14.10
N LYS A 213 -10.84 -1.02 14.44
CA LYS A 213 -11.76 0.07 14.79
C LYS A 213 -11.25 0.93 15.96
N LYS A 214 -10.67 0.33 17.00
CA LYS A 214 -10.08 1.09 18.12
C LYS A 214 -8.89 1.94 17.69
N GLU A 215 -8.02 1.41 16.83
CA GLU A 215 -6.89 2.16 16.30
C GLU A 215 -7.36 3.29 15.39
N TYR A 216 -8.36 3.07 14.52
CA TYR A 216 -8.96 4.10 13.67
C TYR A 216 -9.55 5.24 14.51
N LEU A 217 -10.34 4.94 15.53
CA LEU A 217 -10.90 5.95 16.43
C LEU A 217 -9.80 6.71 17.17
N LYS A 218 -8.71 6.06 17.56
CA LYS A 218 -7.56 6.70 18.20
C LYS A 218 -6.88 7.70 17.24
N ILE A 219 -6.70 7.32 15.97
CA ILE A 219 -6.11 8.20 14.95
C ILE A 219 -7.02 9.42 14.74
N GLN A 220 -8.30 9.19 14.49
CA GLN A 220 -9.28 10.25 14.26
C GLN A 220 -9.41 11.20 15.47
N SER A 221 -9.49 10.66 16.69
CA SER A 221 -9.67 11.46 17.91
C SER A 221 -8.46 12.31 18.28
N ALA A 222 -7.26 11.89 17.90
CA ALA A 222 -6.03 12.67 18.13
C ALA A 222 -5.97 13.96 17.29
N HIS A 223 -6.77 14.03 16.22
CA HIS A 223 -6.74 15.11 15.22
C HIS A 223 -8.06 15.87 15.08
N ILE A 224 -8.97 15.77 16.07
CA ILE A 224 -10.22 16.54 16.07
C ILE A 224 -9.87 18.03 16.17
N ASN A 225 -9.94 18.72 15.05
CA ASN A 225 -9.73 20.17 14.92
C ASN A 225 -10.79 20.78 14.00
N PHE A 226 -10.76 22.10 13.84
CA PHE A 226 -11.74 22.81 13.01
C PHE A 226 -11.69 22.36 11.53
N ARG A 227 -10.52 22.00 11.02
CA ARG A 227 -10.35 21.48 9.65
C ARG A 227 -11.02 20.12 9.52
N TRP A 228 -10.80 19.20 10.49
CA TRP A 228 -11.47 17.91 10.54
C TRP A 228 -13.00 18.05 10.51
N ILE A 229 -13.57 18.91 11.37
CA ILE A 229 -15.02 19.18 11.41
C ILE A 229 -15.53 19.63 10.04
N LYS A 230 -14.85 20.57 9.40
CA LYS A 230 -15.21 21.12 8.08
C LYS A 230 -15.20 20.04 6.99
N GLU A 231 -14.19 19.19 6.95
CA GLU A 231 -14.05 18.15 5.93
C GLU A 231 -15.06 17.00 6.16
N VAL A 232 -15.30 16.61 7.41
CA VAL A 232 -16.35 15.62 7.76
C VAL A 232 -17.74 16.15 7.35
N ILE A 233 -18.05 17.43 7.61
CA ILE A 233 -19.32 18.01 7.17
C ILE A 233 -19.43 17.98 5.65
N LYS A 234 -18.40 18.36 4.91
CA LYS A 234 -18.40 18.28 3.44
C LYS A 234 -18.61 16.85 2.93
N PHE A 235 -18.00 15.86 3.60
CA PHE A 235 -18.13 14.44 3.20
C PHE A 235 -19.55 13.91 3.44
N ILE A 236 -20.19 14.26 4.57
CA ILE A 236 -21.54 13.80 4.92
C ILE A 236 -22.61 14.43 4.01
N PHE A 237 -22.39 15.65 3.55
CA PHE A 237 -23.37 16.41 2.75
C PHE A 237 -23.07 16.46 1.25
N LYS A 238 -22.18 15.61 0.74
CA LYS A 238 -21.95 15.32 -0.67
C LYS A 238 -22.87 14.16 -1.13
#